data_36174eed0d7fcae7b2b47f6de23bd85b
#
_entry.id   36174eed0d7fcae7b2b47f6de23bd85b
#
_cell.length_a   1.000
_cell.length_b   1.000
_cell.length_c   1.000
_cell.angle_alpha   90.00
_cell.angle_beta   90.00
_cell.angle_gamma   90.00
#
_symmetry.space_group_name_H-M   'P 1'
#
loop_
_entity.id
_entity.type
_entity.pdbx_description
1 polymer ?
#
loop_
_entity_poly.entity_id
_entity_poly.type
_entity_poly.pdbx_seq_one_letter_code
_entity_poly.pdbx_strand_id
1 'polypeptide(L)'
;MIKLQTPVADEKCKVGISYKDKIMMLGSCFSDNIGRQLADYGFDVCINPFGTLYNPFSILQSIEMLAGEKDFGPEDCIQIGAGDERWCSRSHHTLFARNSVEEFLQNANDALDEARSFFLS
;
A
#
# COMPACT_ATOMS: atom_id res chain seq x y z
N MET A 1 5.74 -37.07 23.29
CA MET A 1 6.57 -35.86 23.13
C MET A 1 5.73 -34.76 22.51
N ILE A 2 5.64 -33.63 23.16
CA ILE A 2 4.90 -32.48 22.64
C ILE A 2 5.78 -31.78 21.61
N LYS A 3 5.31 -31.66 20.39
CA LYS A 3 5.97 -30.86 19.36
C LYS A 3 5.58 -29.39 19.51
N LEU A 4 6.55 -28.55 19.76
CA LEU A 4 6.35 -27.09 19.86
C LEU A 4 6.33 -26.40 18.50
N GLN A 5 6.64 -27.12 17.43
CA GLN A 5 6.63 -26.63 16.06
C GLN A 5 5.81 -27.55 15.19
N THR A 6 5.01 -26.97 14.30
CA THR A 6 4.34 -27.70 13.26
C THR A 6 5.27 -27.79 12.05
N PRO A 7 5.72 -28.98 11.65
CA PRO A 7 6.53 -29.10 10.45
C PRO A 7 5.71 -28.74 9.22
N VAL A 8 6.23 -27.81 8.44
CA VAL A 8 5.66 -27.44 7.16
C VAL A 8 6.40 -28.20 6.08
N ALA A 9 5.65 -28.89 5.21
CA ALA A 9 6.25 -29.56 4.07
C ALA A 9 6.85 -28.52 3.11
N ASP A 10 8.16 -28.61 2.87
CA ASP A 10 8.85 -27.75 1.92
C ASP A 10 8.48 -28.17 0.49
N GLU A 11 7.43 -27.58 -0.05
CA GLU A 11 7.17 -27.68 -1.47
C GLU A 11 7.96 -26.58 -2.19
N LYS A 12 8.55 -26.92 -3.31
CA LYS A 12 9.24 -25.95 -4.13
C LYS A 12 8.26 -24.85 -4.55
N CYS A 13 8.56 -23.61 -4.21
CA CYS A 13 7.74 -22.48 -4.58
C CYS A 13 7.61 -22.39 -6.10
N LYS A 14 6.37 -22.30 -6.59
CA LYS A 14 6.08 -22.20 -8.03
C LYS A 14 6.32 -20.80 -8.58
N VAL A 15 6.45 -19.81 -7.70
CA VAL A 15 6.69 -18.41 -8.06
C VAL A 15 8.14 -18.07 -7.76
N GLY A 16 8.88 -17.74 -8.80
CA GLY A 16 10.24 -17.25 -8.67
C GLY A 16 10.27 -15.73 -8.81
N ILE A 17 11.01 -15.07 -7.94
CA ILE A 17 11.21 -13.62 -7.99
C ILE A 17 12.66 -13.34 -8.36
N SER A 18 12.88 -12.52 -9.37
CA SER A 18 14.21 -12.10 -9.81
C SER A 18 14.36 -10.59 -9.68
N TYR A 19 15.59 -10.10 -9.83
CA TYR A 19 15.89 -8.66 -9.81
C TYR A 19 15.27 -7.89 -10.97
N LYS A 20 14.76 -8.57 -11.98
CA LYS A 20 14.06 -7.96 -13.11
C LYS A 20 12.58 -7.72 -12.81
N ASP A 21 12.06 -8.36 -11.77
CA ASP A 21 10.66 -8.26 -11.41
C ASP A 21 10.41 -6.98 -10.62
N LYS A 22 9.22 -6.43 -10.82
CA LYS A 22 8.72 -5.32 -10.00
C LYS A 22 7.88 -5.89 -8.87
N ILE A 23 8.13 -5.41 -7.67
CA ILE A 23 7.46 -5.90 -6.47
C ILE A 23 6.66 -4.76 -5.86
N MET A 24 5.37 -4.98 -5.64
CA MET A 24 4.52 -4.04 -4.90
C MET A 24 4.21 -4.61 -3.52
N MET A 25 4.47 -3.84 -2.49
CA MET A 25 4.20 -4.20 -1.10
C MET A 25 3.02 -3.39 -0.59
N LEU A 26 1.97 -4.07 -0.18
CA LEU A 26 0.79 -3.47 0.42
C LEU A 26 0.54 -4.12 1.77
N GLY A 27 0.33 -3.33 2.79
CA GLY A 27 0.01 -3.85 4.11
C GLY A 27 0.49 -2.98 5.25
N SER A 28 0.81 -3.64 6.36
CA SER A 28 1.22 -3.01 7.61
C SER A 28 2.68 -2.52 7.58
N CYS A 29 3.17 -2.08 8.74
CA CYS A 29 4.57 -1.74 8.92
C CYS A 29 5.52 -2.90 8.60
N PHE A 30 5.07 -4.15 8.70
CA PHE A 30 5.84 -5.32 8.27
C PHE A 30 6.16 -5.25 6.77
N SER A 31 5.17 -4.93 5.94
CA SER A 31 5.36 -4.74 4.50
C SER A 31 6.31 -3.59 4.21
N ASP A 32 6.25 -2.52 4.99
CA ASP A 32 7.14 -1.38 4.87
C ASP A 32 8.60 -1.78 5.15
N ASN A 33 8.83 -2.49 6.24
CA ASN A 33 10.16 -2.95 6.63
C ASN A 33 10.76 -3.95 5.64
N ILE A 34 10.00 -4.96 5.23
CA ILE A 34 10.46 -5.95 4.25
C ILE A 34 10.69 -5.30 2.89
N GLY A 35 9.81 -4.40 2.47
CA GLY A 35 9.96 -3.67 1.22
C GLY A 35 11.25 -2.85 1.16
N ARG A 36 11.59 -2.18 2.25
CA ARG A 36 12.86 -1.42 2.34
C ARG A 36 14.08 -2.33 2.25
N GLN A 37 14.04 -3.48 2.90
CA GLN A 37 15.11 -4.46 2.80
C GLN A 37 15.28 -4.98 1.38
N LEU A 38 14.17 -5.27 0.69
CA LEU A 38 14.21 -5.68 -0.72
C LEU A 38 14.80 -4.58 -1.61
N ALA A 39 14.43 -3.34 -1.39
CA ALA A 39 14.98 -2.21 -2.12
C ALA A 39 16.50 -2.06 -1.89
N ASP A 40 16.94 -2.23 -0.64
CA ASP A 40 18.36 -2.18 -0.28
C ASP A 40 19.18 -3.28 -0.96
N TYR A 41 18.56 -4.44 -1.23
CA TYR A 41 19.18 -5.53 -1.96
C TYR A 41 19.09 -5.40 -3.48
N GLY A 42 18.53 -4.31 -3.98
CA GLY A 42 18.52 -4.00 -5.41
C GLY A 42 17.25 -4.37 -6.17
N PHE A 43 16.20 -4.80 -5.47
CA PHE A 43 14.90 -5.03 -6.10
C PHE A 43 14.18 -3.71 -6.39
N ASP A 44 13.39 -3.71 -7.47
CA ASP A 44 12.52 -2.59 -7.81
C ASP A 44 11.19 -2.74 -7.05
N VAL A 45 10.99 -1.93 -6.03
CA VAL A 45 9.88 -2.10 -5.08
C VAL A 45 9.07 -0.81 -4.95
N CYS A 46 7.76 -0.93 -5.06
CA CYS A 46 6.83 0.12 -4.65
C CYS A 46 6.22 -0.26 -3.29
N ILE A 47 6.45 0.57 -2.29
CA ILE A 47 6.11 0.25 -0.89
C ILE A 47 4.96 1.12 -0.44
N ASN A 48 3.86 0.50 -0.05
CA ASN A 48 2.71 1.13 0.59
C ASN A 48 2.32 2.50 -0.01
N PRO A 49 1.92 2.55 -1.29
CA PRO A 49 1.61 3.82 -1.96
C PRO A 49 0.44 4.58 -1.33
N PHE A 50 -0.40 3.91 -0.53
CA PHE A 50 -1.50 4.53 0.22
C PHE A 50 -1.18 4.65 1.71
N GLY A 51 0.06 4.41 2.10
CA GLY A 51 0.47 4.29 3.48
C GLY A 51 0.22 2.89 4.03
N THR A 52 0.59 2.67 5.29
CA THR A 52 0.41 1.36 5.93
C THR A 52 -1.06 1.06 6.14
N LEU A 53 -1.49 -0.12 5.73
CA LEU A 53 -2.87 -0.59 5.83
C LEU A 53 -2.91 -1.89 6.64
N TYR A 54 -3.82 -1.96 7.59
CA TYR A 54 -3.93 -3.11 8.51
C TYR A 54 -5.16 -3.97 8.24
N ASN A 55 -6.06 -3.50 7.37
CA ASN A 55 -7.32 -4.17 7.08
C ASN A 55 -7.26 -4.78 5.68
N PRO A 56 -7.52 -6.09 5.51
CA PRO A 56 -7.55 -6.72 4.20
C PRO A 56 -8.53 -6.06 3.22
N PHE A 57 -9.63 -5.52 3.71
CA PHE A 57 -10.60 -4.81 2.87
C PHE A 57 -10.02 -3.54 2.26
N SER A 58 -9.25 -2.78 3.04
CA SER A 58 -8.54 -1.58 2.55
C SER A 58 -7.47 -1.95 1.51
N ILE A 59 -6.79 -3.07 1.70
CA ILE A 59 -5.82 -3.59 0.73
C ILE A 59 -6.51 -3.96 -0.59
N LEU A 60 -7.66 -4.61 -0.51
CA LEU A 60 -8.44 -4.96 -1.70
C LEU A 60 -8.89 -3.70 -2.45
N GLN A 61 -9.39 -2.69 -1.75
CA GLN A 61 -9.76 -1.41 -2.34
C GLN A 61 -8.56 -0.75 -3.03
N SER A 62 -7.38 -0.84 -2.43
CA SER A 62 -6.15 -0.31 -3.01
C SER A 62 -5.83 -0.99 -4.34
N ILE A 63 -5.94 -2.31 -4.41
CA ILE A 63 -5.70 -3.07 -5.62
C ILE A 63 -6.72 -2.68 -6.71
N GLU A 64 -7.97 -2.52 -6.33
CA GLU A 64 -9.03 -2.09 -7.27
C GLU A 64 -8.73 -0.69 -7.84
N MET A 65 -8.25 0.23 -7.01
CA MET A 65 -7.85 1.57 -7.46
C MET A 65 -6.66 1.53 -8.40
N LEU A 66 -5.67 0.67 -8.12
CA LEU A 66 -4.49 0.52 -8.97
C LEU A 66 -4.84 -0.08 -10.34
N ALA A 67 -5.77 -1.01 -10.37
CA ALA A 67 -6.21 -1.65 -11.60
C ALA A 67 -7.23 -0.82 -12.38
N GLY A 68 -7.86 0.17 -11.75
CA GLY A 68 -8.88 1.01 -12.34
C GLY A 68 -8.33 2.27 -13.03
N GLU A 69 -9.25 3.05 -13.57
CA GLU A 69 -8.93 4.33 -14.23
C GLU A 69 -9.42 5.53 -13.41
N LYS A 70 -10.14 5.29 -12.32
CA LYS A 70 -10.74 6.35 -11.52
C LYS A 70 -9.76 6.89 -10.50
N ASP A 71 -9.64 8.20 -10.42
CA ASP A 71 -8.87 8.88 -9.39
C ASP A 71 -9.71 9.15 -8.13
N PHE A 72 -9.05 9.51 -7.04
CA PHE A 72 -9.74 9.93 -5.83
C PHE A 72 -10.42 11.27 -6.06
N GLY A 73 -11.66 11.40 -5.58
CA GLY A 73 -12.45 12.62 -5.68
C GLY A 73 -12.85 13.15 -4.31
N PRO A 74 -13.50 14.33 -4.27
CA PRO A 74 -13.95 14.93 -3.01
C PRO A 74 -14.88 14.01 -2.20
N GLU A 75 -15.63 13.15 -2.86
CA GLU A 75 -16.53 12.18 -2.23
C GLU A 75 -15.81 11.10 -1.42
N ASP A 76 -14.53 10.88 -1.72
CA ASP A 76 -13.71 9.91 -0.99
C ASP A 76 -13.10 10.50 0.28
N CYS A 77 -13.19 11.80 0.46
CA CYS A 77 -12.57 12.49 1.57
C CYS A 77 -13.45 12.46 2.81
N ILE A 78 -12.82 12.20 3.95
CA ILE A 78 -13.44 12.28 5.26
C ILE A 78 -12.62 13.21 6.16
N GLN A 79 -13.29 13.91 7.03
CA GLN A 79 -12.63 14.75 8.03
C GLN A 79 -12.23 13.89 9.22
N ILE A 80 -10.98 13.99 9.65
CA ILE A 80 -10.43 13.22 10.77
C ILE A 80 -9.89 14.15 11.85
N GLY A 81 -9.89 13.66 13.07
CA GLY A 81 -9.36 14.38 14.22
C GLY A 81 -10.41 15.23 14.92
N ALA A 82 -10.43 15.18 16.25
CA ALA A 82 -11.28 16.03 17.08
C ALA A 82 -10.64 17.43 17.19
N GLY A 83 -11.23 18.42 16.54
CA GLY A 83 -10.78 19.80 16.58
C GLY A 83 -9.75 20.19 15.52
N ASP A 84 -9.23 19.25 14.78
CA ASP A 84 -8.36 19.51 13.63
C ASP A 84 -9.11 19.23 12.33
N GLU A 85 -9.14 20.22 11.46
CA GLU A 85 -9.79 20.11 10.15
C GLU A 85 -8.83 19.44 9.15
N ARG A 86 -8.51 18.15 9.39
CA ARG A 86 -7.73 17.38 8.46
C ARG A 86 -8.59 16.48 7.60
N TRP A 87 -8.19 16.32 6.36
CA TRP A 87 -8.91 15.51 5.39
C TRP A 87 -8.08 14.32 4.97
N CYS A 88 -8.71 13.16 4.89
CA CYS A 88 -8.11 11.91 4.47
C CYS A 88 -9.17 11.05 3.78
N SER A 89 -8.85 9.83 3.41
CA SER A 89 -9.81 8.85 2.95
C SER A 89 -9.72 7.58 3.79
N ARG A 90 -10.73 6.71 3.67
CA ARG A 90 -10.74 5.41 4.34
C ARG A 90 -9.71 4.45 3.77
N SER A 91 -9.23 4.72 2.57
CA SER A 91 -8.24 3.88 1.87
C SER A 91 -6.80 4.28 2.16
N HIS A 92 -6.58 5.36 2.92
CA HIS A 92 -5.24 5.88 3.20
C HIS A 92 -4.91 5.87 4.68
N HIS A 93 -3.62 5.72 4.97
CA HIS A 93 -3.10 5.96 6.31
C HIS A 93 -3.20 7.45 6.66
N THR A 94 -3.34 7.75 7.95
CA THR A 94 -3.49 9.13 8.44
C THR A 94 -2.30 10.03 8.11
N LEU A 95 -1.14 9.47 7.77
CA LEU A 95 0.00 10.24 7.27
C LEU A 95 -0.29 10.99 5.96
N PHE A 96 -1.30 10.55 5.21
CA PHE A 96 -1.78 11.24 4.02
C PHE A 96 -2.70 12.42 4.34
N ALA A 97 -3.16 12.56 5.59
CA ALA A 97 -4.07 13.63 5.98
C ALA A 97 -3.47 15.02 5.73
N ARG A 98 -4.29 15.92 5.22
CA ARG A 98 -3.91 17.31 4.92
C ARG A 98 -4.99 18.27 5.43
N ASN A 99 -4.63 19.54 5.52
CA ASN A 99 -5.51 20.57 6.06
C ASN A 99 -6.63 20.96 5.09
N SER A 100 -6.56 20.61 3.83
CA SER A 100 -7.61 20.87 2.86
C SER A 100 -7.87 19.64 1.98
N VAL A 101 -9.07 19.55 1.44
CA VAL A 101 -9.45 18.51 0.49
C VAL A 101 -8.58 18.58 -0.76
N GLU A 102 -8.29 19.78 -1.24
CA GLU A 102 -7.47 19.98 -2.44
C GLU A 102 -6.04 19.45 -2.25
N GLU A 103 -5.40 19.78 -1.11
CA GLU A 103 -4.06 19.28 -0.80
C GLU A 103 -4.03 17.76 -0.64
N PHE A 104 -5.04 17.20 0.03
CA PHE A 104 -5.15 15.76 0.19
C PHE A 104 -5.31 15.06 -1.17
N LEU A 105 -6.21 15.55 -2.02
CA LEU A 105 -6.46 14.96 -3.34
C LEU A 105 -5.25 15.06 -4.25
N GLN A 106 -4.54 16.18 -4.22
CA GLN A 106 -3.32 16.35 -4.99
C GLN A 106 -2.28 15.29 -4.59
N ASN A 107 -2.03 15.17 -3.30
CA ASN A 107 -1.07 14.19 -2.78
C ASN A 107 -1.50 12.75 -3.05
N ALA A 108 -2.76 12.44 -2.80
CA ALA A 108 -3.29 11.08 -3.00
C ALA A 108 -3.28 10.67 -4.47
N ASN A 109 -3.67 11.56 -5.37
CA ASN A 109 -3.71 11.27 -6.80
C ASN A 109 -2.31 11.24 -7.42
N ASP A 110 -1.39 12.06 -6.96
CA ASP A 110 0.02 11.98 -7.37
C ASP A 110 0.63 10.62 -6.99
N ALA A 111 0.40 10.18 -5.77
CA ALA A 111 0.85 8.88 -5.29
C ALA A 111 0.17 7.74 -6.07
N LEU A 112 -1.11 7.89 -6.37
CA LEU A 112 -1.86 6.91 -7.15
C LEU A 112 -1.33 6.79 -8.57
N ASP A 113 -1.07 7.90 -9.23
CA ASP A 113 -0.54 7.91 -10.60
C ASP A 113 0.82 7.23 -10.67
N GLU A 114 1.71 7.51 -9.74
CA GLU A 114 3.02 6.89 -9.66
C GLU A 114 2.89 5.38 -9.40
N ALA A 115 2.05 4.99 -8.44
CA ALA A 115 1.82 3.59 -8.09
C ALA A 115 1.14 2.82 -9.23
N ARG A 116 0.17 3.44 -9.88
CA ARG A 116 -0.54 2.83 -11.02
C ARG A 116 0.40 2.60 -12.20
N SER A 117 1.26 3.56 -12.49
CA SER A 117 2.30 3.42 -13.52
C SER A 117 3.23 2.24 -13.22
N PHE A 118 3.63 2.08 -11.97
CA PHE A 118 4.42 0.94 -11.51
C PHE A 118 3.66 -0.38 -11.64
N PHE A 119 2.40 -0.39 -11.20
CA PHE A 119 1.55 -1.60 -11.20
C PHE A 119 1.27 -2.12 -12.61
N LEU A 120 1.07 -1.23 -13.57
CA LEU A 120 0.74 -1.57 -14.95
C LEU A 120 1.95 -1.84 -15.85
N SER A 121 3.13 -1.64 -15.34
CA SER A 121 4.37 -1.81 -16.12
C SER A 121 4.83 -3.26 -16.24
#